data_66dc0f65731803adc390807334980e41
#
_entry.id   66dc0f65731803adc390807334980e41
#
_cell.length_a   1.000
_cell.length_b   1.000
_cell.length_c   1.000
_cell.angle_alpha   90.00
_cell.angle_beta   90.00
_cell.angle_gamma   90.00
#
_symmetry.space_group_name_H-M   'P 1'
#
loop_
_entity.id
_entity.type
_entity.pdbx_description
1 polymer ?
#
loop_
_entity_poly.entity_id
_entity_poly.type
_entity_poly.pdbx_seq_one_letter_code
_entity_poly.pdbx_strand_id
1 'polypeptide(L)'
;MKKNWYLIIAAILLVIGGITYGYHEYNKPKTAQELKTVRVAYLPITHALPVFATKELETADGPVHVELVKYGSWPELMDALNTGKVDAASVLVELGVKAREQGIDVRAAALGHTEGNIIIVNNDINSVQDLKGKSFAIPHKQSTQKILVDLMLEKAGLTEKDVQIVEMSPPEMPSALSVGQIAGYSVAEPFGSLALEMGTGKVFEDPDHLWHDNICCALVFNGQFVDEHHDLAKAFTKAYLDAGTYLDEHPKAQEEISSKYMKFNDSVIERSLKVIGFKDLALTEDRYNALVHHMTHIDLIKKVPSYSEFVDTSLLP
;
A
#
# COMPACT_ATOMS: atom_id res chain seq x y z
N MET A 1 23.02 33.74 45.57
CA MET A 1 23.62 33.02 44.40
C MET A 1 23.82 31.50 44.61
N LYS A 2 23.77 30.91 45.80
CA LYS A 2 24.00 29.46 46.02
C LYS A 2 22.83 28.53 45.74
N LYS A 3 21.59 29.06 45.64
CA LYS A 3 20.35 28.23 45.52
C LYS A 3 20.07 27.66 44.10
N ASN A 4 20.62 28.27 43.06
CA ASN A 4 20.35 27.85 41.66
C ASN A 4 21.32 26.78 41.13
N TRP A 5 22.45 26.57 41.76
CA TRP A 5 23.43 25.55 41.32
C TRP A 5 22.91 24.12 41.52
N TYR A 6 22.20 23.85 42.60
CA TYR A 6 21.61 22.51 42.80
C TYR A 6 20.58 22.16 41.73
N LEU A 7 19.82 23.15 41.24
CA LEU A 7 18.87 22.93 40.15
C LEU A 7 19.57 22.64 38.82
N ILE A 8 20.68 23.31 38.56
CA ILE A 8 21.50 23.07 37.35
C ILE A 8 22.15 21.68 37.41
N ILE A 9 22.68 21.27 38.53
CA ILE A 9 23.26 19.93 38.73
C ILE A 9 22.18 18.85 38.57
N ALA A 10 21.00 19.04 39.15
CA ALA A 10 19.87 18.10 39.00
C ALA A 10 19.43 17.97 37.53
N ALA A 11 19.35 19.08 36.79
CA ALA A 11 19.01 19.05 35.34
C ALA A 11 20.08 18.31 34.52
N ILE A 12 21.38 18.55 34.82
CA ILE A 12 22.48 17.84 34.12
C ILE A 12 22.43 16.34 34.41
N LEU A 13 22.17 15.94 35.65
CA LEU A 13 22.07 14.51 36.03
C LEU A 13 20.88 13.84 35.36
N LEU A 14 19.73 14.53 35.18
CA LEU A 14 18.58 14.02 34.45
C LEU A 14 18.89 13.83 32.96
N VAL A 15 19.61 14.78 32.35
CA VAL A 15 20.02 14.68 30.95
C VAL A 15 21.00 13.53 30.73
N ILE A 16 22.02 13.43 31.62
CA ILE A 16 22.99 12.32 31.56
C ILE A 16 22.29 10.97 31.80
N GLY A 17 21.39 10.91 32.79
CA GLY A 17 20.56 9.71 33.04
C GLY A 17 19.71 9.32 31.86
N GLY A 18 19.08 10.28 31.15
CA GLY A 18 18.33 10.05 29.95
C GLY A 18 19.19 9.54 28.79
N ILE A 19 20.38 10.14 28.61
CA ILE A 19 21.32 9.72 27.55
C ILE A 19 21.86 8.31 27.83
N THR A 20 22.26 8.02 29.09
CA THR A 20 22.78 6.70 29.47
C THR A 20 21.70 5.62 29.40
N TYR A 21 20.47 5.94 29.78
CA TYR A 21 19.34 5.03 29.66
C TYR A 21 19.04 4.75 28.19
N GLY A 22 18.94 5.78 27.34
CA GLY A 22 18.75 5.65 25.91
C GLY A 22 19.86 4.83 25.25
N TYR A 23 21.15 5.07 25.63
CA TYR A 23 22.27 4.29 25.12
C TYR A 23 22.23 2.82 25.58
N HIS A 24 21.79 2.57 26.82
CA HIS A 24 21.67 1.20 27.34
C HIS A 24 20.53 0.43 26.66
N GLU A 25 19.37 1.07 26.44
CA GLU A 25 18.25 0.47 25.69
C GLU A 25 18.63 0.19 24.24
N TYR A 26 19.32 1.14 23.59
CA TYR A 26 19.79 0.98 22.21
C TYR A 26 20.79 -0.19 22.03
N ASN A 27 21.63 -0.45 23.04
CA ASN A 27 22.64 -1.51 22.99
C ASN A 27 22.22 -2.82 23.67
N LYS A 28 20.96 -2.97 24.06
CA LYS A 28 20.48 -4.27 24.55
C LYS A 28 20.62 -5.32 23.45
N PRO A 29 21.17 -6.51 23.76
CA PRO A 29 21.17 -7.60 22.78
C PRO A 29 19.73 -7.94 22.39
N LYS A 30 19.44 -7.94 21.11
CA LYS A 30 18.13 -8.33 20.57
C LYS A 30 17.87 -9.80 20.93
N THR A 31 16.63 -10.12 21.27
CA THR A 31 16.21 -11.51 21.47
C THR A 31 16.24 -12.26 20.13
N ALA A 32 16.29 -13.59 20.17
CA ALA A 32 16.24 -14.41 18.94
C ALA A 32 14.98 -14.15 18.11
N GLN A 33 13.88 -13.76 18.75
CA GLN A 33 12.63 -13.36 18.08
C GLN A 33 12.74 -11.99 17.43
N GLU A 34 13.35 -11.01 18.10
CA GLU A 34 13.58 -9.67 17.52
C GLU A 34 14.49 -9.72 16.30
N LEU A 35 15.47 -10.64 16.28
CA LEU A 35 16.36 -10.86 15.13
C LEU A 35 15.65 -11.45 13.89
N LYS A 36 14.46 -12.03 14.06
CA LYS A 36 13.64 -12.62 13.01
C LYS A 36 12.40 -11.78 12.66
N THR A 37 12.21 -10.64 13.32
CA THR A 37 11.01 -9.82 13.14
C THR A 37 11.16 -8.89 11.96
N VAL A 38 10.14 -8.86 11.09
CA VAL A 38 9.98 -7.90 10.00
C VAL A 38 8.78 -7.00 10.32
N ARG A 39 9.00 -5.71 10.45
CA ARG A 39 7.96 -4.70 10.64
C ARG A 39 7.39 -4.30 9.30
N VAL A 40 6.11 -4.60 9.08
CA VAL A 40 5.45 -4.40 7.79
C VAL A 40 4.34 -3.37 7.89
N ALA A 41 4.52 -2.26 7.18
CA ALA A 41 3.50 -1.21 7.07
C ALA A 41 2.38 -1.60 6.09
N TYR A 42 1.15 -1.24 6.44
CA TYR A 42 -0.01 -1.48 5.58
C TYR A 42 -1.15 -0.47 5.79
N LEU A 43 -1.99 -0.32 4.77
CA LEU A 43 -3.35 0.21 4.90
C LEU A 43 -4.35 -0.96 4.98
N PRO A 44 -5.48 -0.82 5.71
CA PRO A 44 -6.48 -1.89 5.87
C PRO A 44 -7.35 -2.02 4.61
N ILE A 45 -6.76 -2.53 3.54
CA ILE A 45 -7.37 -2.78 2.22
C ILE A 45 -7.11 -4.23 1.79
N THR A 46 -7.93 -4.75 0.87
CA THR A 46 -7.77 -6.12 0.36
C THR A 46 -6.42 -6.36 -0.33
N HIS A 47 -5.83 -5.31 -0.88
CA HIS A 47 -4.51 -5.34 -1.52
C HIS A 47 -3.36 -5.73 -0.57
N ALA A 48 -3.56 -5.62 0.75
CA ALA A 48 -2.58 -6.03 1.76
C ALA A 48 -2.84 -7.44 2.32
N LEU A 49 -3.81 -8.18 1.78
CA LEU A 49 -4.21 -9.48 2.32
C LEU A 49 -3.06 -10.50 2.41
N PRO A 50 -2.10 -10.59 1.46
CA PRO A 50 -0.95 -11.46 1.63
C PRO A 50 -0.08 -11.12 2.86
N VAL A 51 0.05 -9.85 3.24
CA VAL A 51 0.74 -9.43 4.47
C VAL A 51 0.02 -9.97 5.70
N PHE A 52 -1.31 -9.87 5.73
CA PHE A 52 -2.11 -10.41 6.83
C PHE A 52 -2.03 -11.92 6.92
N ALA A 53 -2.12 -12.60 5.76
CA ALA A 53 -1.99 -14.05 5.70
C ALA A 53 -0.61 -14.53 6.13
N THR A 54 0.46 -13.83 5.76
CA THR A 54 1.83 -14.13 6.25
C THR A 54 1.88 -14.09 7.77
N LYS A 55 1.21 -13.10 8.40
CA LYS A 55 1.12 -13.01 9.86
C LYS A 55 0.32 -14.17 10.46
N GLU A 56 -0.80 -14.56 9.86
CA GLU A 56 -1.66 -15.62 10.37
C GLU A 56 -1.04 -17.02 10.21
N LEU A 57 -0.21 -17.21 9.20
CA LEU A 57 0.46 -18.47 8.90
C LEU A 57 1.82 -18.62 9.60
N GLU A 58 2.30 -17.59 10.30
CA GLU A 58 3.56 -17.70 11.04
C GLU A 58 3.49 -18.74 12.15
N THR A 59 4.60 -19.43 12.38
CA THR A 59 4.75 -20.39 13.48
C THR A 59 5.73 -19.87 14.51
N ALA A 60 5.58 -20.29 15.78
CA ALA A 60 6.43 -19.83 16.88
C ALA A 60 7.93 -20.06 16.63
N ASP A 61 8.29 -21.15 15.97
CA ASP A 61 9.67 -21.51 15.63
C ASP A 61 10.03 -21.18 14.18
N GLY A 62 9.16 -20.43 13.49
CA GLY A 62 9.32 -20.07 12.08
C GLY A 62 10.56 -19.23 11.81
N PRO A 63 10.97 -19.13 10.52
CA PRO A 63 12.11 -18.32 10.11
C PRO A 63 11.84 -16.83 10.21
N VAL A 64 10.58 -16.40 10.24
CA VAL A 64 10.14 -15.01 10.22
C VAL A 64 9.02 -14.79 11.23
N HIS A 65 9.08 -13.68 11.95
CA HIS A 65 7.98 -13.11 12.72
C HIS A 65 7.55 -11.80 12.09
N VAL A 66 6.24 -11.57 12.00
CA VAL A 66 5.67 -10.39 11.37
C VAL A 66 5.08 -9.45 12.42
N GLU A 67 5.56 -8.21 12.44
CA GLU A 67 4.95 -7.12 13.18
C GLU A 67 4.19 -6.22 12.20
N LEU A 68 2.87 -6.19 12.32
CA LEU A 68 2.00 -5.40 11.45
C LEU A 68 1.85 -3.98 11.98
N VAL A 69 2.23 -2.98 11.17
CA VAL A 69 2.14 -1.55 11.50
C VAL A 69 1.11 -0.88 10.62
N LYS A 70 -0.05 -0.56 11.19
CA LYS A 70 -1.17 0.06 10.48
C LYS A 70 -0.98 1.56 10.29
N TYR A 71 -1.22 2.04 9.06
CA TYR A 71 -1.27 3.46 8.71
C TYR A 71 -2.65 3.87 8.18
N GLY A 72 -2.95 5.17 8.23
CA GLY A 72 -4.20 5.75 7.75
C GLY A 72 -4.08 6.38 6.35
N SER A 73 -2.86 6.70 5.92
CA SER A 73 -2.60 7.38 4.65
C SER A 73 -1.32 6.88 3.98
N TRP A 74 -1.26 7.02 2.65
CA TRP A 74 -0.07 6.66 1.87
C TRP A 74 1.18 7.50 2.21
N PRO A 75 1.08 8.85 2.41
CA PRO A 75 2.24 9.65 2.81
C PRO A 75 2.87 9.18 4.11
N GLU A 76 2.07 8.93 5.17
CA GLU A 76 2.60 8.45 6.47
C GLU A 76 3.27 7.09 6.34
N LEU A 77 2.70 6.18 5.56
CA LEU A 77 3.27 4.87 5.30
C LEU A 77 4.61 4.99 4.56
N MET A 78 4.68 5.81 3.51
CA MET A 78 5.91 6.03 2.76
C MET A 78 7.00 6.70 3.60
N ASP A 79 6.66 7.66 4.44
CA ASP A 79 7.61 8.29 5.37
C ASP A 79 8.22 7.24 6.31
N ALA A 80 7.40 6.31 6.82
CA ALA A 80 7.88 5.25 7.68
C ALA A 80 8.80 4.26 6.95
N LEU A 81 8.47 3.88 5.71
CA LEU A 81 9.29 3.01 4.88
C LEU A 81 10.61 3.69 4.49
N ASN A 82 10.54 4.92 3.99
CA ASN A 82 11.70 5.68 3.52
C ASN A 82 12.73 5.95 4.63
N THR A 83 12.28 6.11 5.87
CA THR A 83 13.14 6.39 7.04
C THR A 83 13.57 5.13 7.80
N GLY A 84 13.17 3.92 7.36
CA GLY A 84 13.50 2.67 8.06
C GLY A 84 12.76 2.48 9.40
N LYS A 85 11.70 3.26 9.66
CA LYS A 85 10.83 3.05 10.82
C LYS A 85 10.08 1.72 10.71
N VAL A 86 9.83 1.28 9.49
CA VAL A 86 9.37 -0.06 9.13
C VAL A 86 10.32 -0.68 8.13
N ASP A 87 10.38 -2.01 8.08
CA ASP A 87 11.35 -2.77 7.28
C ASP A 87 10.81 -3.04 5.87
N ALA A 88 9.50 -3.21 5.77
CA ALA A 88 8.78 -3.44 4.52
C ALA A 88 7.40 -2.79 4.55
N ALA A 89 6.76 -2.71 3.39
CA ALA A 89 5.40 -2.20 3.25
C ALA A 89 4.65 -2.88 2.11
N SER A 90 3.33 -3.07 2.29
CA SER A 90 2.40 -3.23 1.18
C SER A 90 1.98 -1.83 0.73
N VAL A 91 2.45 -1.38 -0.42
CA VAL A 91 2.34 0.02 -0.86
C VAL A 91 2.05 0.12 -2.35
N LEU A 92 1.45 1.24 -2.77
CA LEU A 92 1.30 1.58 -4.19
C LEU A 92 2.67 1.53 -4.88
N VAL A 93 2.79 0.72 -5.93
CA VAL A 93 4.07 0.47 -6.62
C VAL A 93 4.65 1.77 -7.19
N GLU A 94 3.81 2.69 -7.64
CA GLU A 94 4.21 4.01 -8.17
C GLU A 94 4.93 4.86 -7.12
N LEU A 95 4.52 4.77 -5.86
CA LEU A 95 5.20 5.49 -4.77
C LEU A 95 6.60 4.94 -4.52
N GLY A 96 6.78 3.62 -4.63
CA GLY A 96 8.09 2.99 -4.57
C GLY A 96 9.00 3.41 -5.73
N VAL A 97 8.47 3.37 -6.97
CA VAL A 97 9.19 3.84 -8.18
C VAL A 97 9.56 5.32 -8.05
N LYS A 98 8.65 6.14 -7.50
CA LYS A 98 8.90 7.57 -7.29
C LYS A 98 9.95 7.83 -6.21
N ALA A 99 9.96 7.05 -5.14
CA ALA A 99 11.01 7.10 -4.12
C ALA A 99 12.38 6.79 -4.73
N ARG A 100 12.48 5.77 -5.60
CA ARG A 100 13.72 5.45 -6.34
C ARG A 100 14.15 6.59 -7.27
N GLU A 101 13.23 7.21 -8.01
CA GLU A 101 13.52 8.40 -8.82
C GLU A 101 14.16 9.53 -7.98
N GLN A 102 13.72 9.67 -6.74
CA GLN A 102 14.23 10.67 -5.79
C GLN A 102 15.53 10.25 -5.10
N GLY A 103 16.07 9.06 -5.41
CA GLY A 103 17.31 8.55 -4.85
C GLY A 103 17.14 7.85 -3.48
N ILE A 104 15.91 7.58 -3.05
CA ILE A 104 15.65 6.82 -1.83
C ILE A 104 15.79 5.32 -2.15
N ASP A 105 16.58 4.61 -1.34
CA ASP A 105 16.78 3.18 -1.54
C ASP A 105 15.62 2.38 -0.96
N VAL A 106 14.67 2.05 -1.82
CA VAL A 106 13.58 1.10 -1.57
C VAL A 106 13.59 0.04 -2.67
N ARG A 107 13.28 -1.22 -2.36
CA ARG A 107 13.39 -2.34 -3.29
C ARG A 107 12.13 -3.18 -3.26
N ALA A 108 11.51 -3.37 -4.41
CA ALA A 108 10.33 -4.21 -4.57
C ALA A 108 10.72 -5.68 -4.72
N ALA A 109 9.92 -6.59 -4.17
CA ALA A 109 10.14 -8.03 -4.28
C ALA A 109 9.00 -8.75 -5.01
N ALA A 110 7.74 -8.34 -4.78
CA ALA A 110 6.56 -9.01 -5.32
C ALA A 110 5.40 -8.05 -5.45
N LEU A 111 4.37 -8.42 -6.21
CA LEU A 111 3.07 -7.75 -6.20
C LEU A 111 2.28 -8.12 -4.93
N GLY A 112 1.31 -7.28 -4.57
CA GLY A 112 0.37 -7.54 -3.48
C GLY A 112 -0.83 -8.37 -3.90
N HIS A 113 -1.22 -8.25 -5.15
CA HIS A 113 -2.43 -8.82 -5.71
C HIS A 113 -2.45 -8.65 -7.22
N THR A 114 -3.39 -9.31 -7.88
CA THR A 114 -3.84 -9.02 -9.24
C THR A 114 -5.25 -8.43 -9.18
N GLU A 115 -5.60 -7.49 -10.06
CA GLU A 115 -6.91 -6.82 -10.10
C GLU A 115 -7.23 -6.04 -8.79
N GLY A 116 -8.51 -6.01 -8.34
CA GLY A 116 -8.91 -5.44 -7.04
C GLY A 116 -9.08 -3.92 -7.01
N ASN A 117 -8.82 -3.22 -8.10
CA ASN A 117 -9.20 -1.82 -8.27
C ASN A 117 -10.65 -1.72 -8.74
N ILE A 118 -11.34 -0.65 -8.35
CA ILE A 118 -12.72 -0.43 -8.76
C ILE A 118 -12.98 1.06 -9.02
N ILE A 119 -13.82 1.35 -10.00
CA ILE A 119 -14.28 2.70 -10.33
C ILE A 119 -15.77 2.80 -10.00
N ILE A 120 -16.09 3.65 -9.05
CA ILE A 120 -17.45 3.90 -8.56
C ILE A 120 -17.88 5.31 -8.92
N VAL A 121 -19.11 5.46 -9.38
CA VAL A 121 -19.74 6.77 -9.59
C VAL A 121 -21.09 6.84 -8.90
N ASN A 122 -21.57 8.05 -8.66
CA ASN A 122 -22.92 8.29 -8.19
C ASN A 122 -23.96 7.73 -9.17
N ASN A 123 -25.13 7.34 -8.68
CA ASN A 123 -26.16 6.66 -9.46
C ASN A 123 -26.69 7.46 -10.66
N ASP A 124 -26.59 8.79 -10.64
CA ASP A 124 -27.02 9.71 -11.70
C ASP A 124 -25.95 9.93 -12.80
N ILE A 125 -24.73 9.46 -12.64
CA ILE A 125 -23.66 9.49 -13.66
C ILE A 125 -23.87 8.29 -14.60
N ASN A 126 -24.09 8.54 -15.89
CA ASN A 126 -24.35 7.49 -16.88
C ASN A 126 -23.29 7.41 -17.98
N SER A 127 -22.46 8.45 -18.11
CA SER A 127 -21.36 8.51 -19.06
C SER A 127 -20.18 9.27 -18.48
N VAL A 128 -18.98 9.08 -19.02
CA VAL A 128 -17.77 9.83 -18.62
C VAL A 128 -17.99 11.33 -18.85
N GLN A 129 -18.80 11.72 -19.83
CA GLN A 129 -19.15 13.12 -20.14
C GLN A 129 -19.89 13.80 -18.97
N ASP A 130 -20.63 13.03 -18.16
CA ASP A 130 -21.37 13.56 -17.00
C ASP A 130 -20.43 13.96 -15.84
N LEU A 131 -19.15 13.58 -15.91
CA LEU A 131 -18.12 13.96 -14.94
C LEU A 131 -17.58 15.38 -15.17
N LYS A 132 -17.85 16.01 -16.31
CA LYS A 132 -17.37 17.38 -16.62
C LYS A 132 -17.76 18.38 -15.53
N GLY A 133 -16.76 19.10 -15.03
CA GLY A 133 -16.92 20.11 -13.97
C GLY A 133 -17.19 19.54 -12.58
N LYS A 134 -17.22 18.20 -12.41
CA LYS A 134 -17.45 17.55 -11.14
C LYS A 134 -16.13 17.10 -10.48
N SER A 135 -16.18 16.90 -9.16
CA SER A 135 -15.04 16.34 -8.40
C SER A 135 -15.04 14.81 -8.49
N PHE A 136 -13.88 14.23 -8.75
CA PHE A 136 -13.63 12.79 -8.79
C PHE A 136 -12.43 12.45 -7.90
N ALA A 137 -12.58 11.50 -6.97
CA ALA A 137 -11.55 11.22 -5.99
C ALA A 137 -10.63 10.06 -6.41
N ILE A 138 -9.37 10.19 -6.01
CA ILE A 138 -8.33 9.17 -6.11
C ILE A 138 -7.57 9.09 -4.78
N PRO A 139 -6.93 7.95 -4.42
CA PRO A 139 -6.24 7.82 -3.15
C PRO A 139 -4.92 8.59 -3.08
N HIS A 140 -4.27 8.80 -4.22
CA HIS A 140 -3.04 9.55 -4.36
C HIS A 140 -2.78 9.90 -5.84
N LYS A 141 -2.16 11.04 -6.12
CA LYS A 141 -1.79 11.41 -7.49
C LYS A 141 -0.83 10.42 -8.16
N GLN A 142 0.03 9.80 -7.37
CA GLN A 142 0.93 8.75 -7.82
C GLN A 142 0.32 7.39 -7.45
N SER A 143 -0.66 6.94 -8.22
CA SER A 143 -1.36 5.67 -8.00
C SER A 143 -1.88 5.09 -9.31
N THR A 144 -2.02 3.78 -9.36
CA THR A 144 -2.71 3.07 -10.45
C THR A 144 -4.11 3.63 -10.66
N GLN A 145 -4.83 3.98 -9.59
CA GLN A 145 -6.16 4.57 -9.67
C GLN A 145 -6.16 5.89 -10.44
N LYS A 146 -5.11 6.71 -10.29
CA LYS A 146 -4.94 7.94 -11.09
C LYS A 146 -4.71 7.60 -12.56
N ILE A 147 -3.86 6.62 -12.86
CA ILE A 147 -3.60 6.16 -14.22
C ILE A 147 -4.91 5.67 -14.87
N LEU A 148 -5.68 4.84 -14.16
CA LEU A 148 -6.97 4.34 -14.66
C LEU A 148 -7.97 5.45 -14.94
N VAL A 149 -8.03 6.48 -14.08
CA VAL A 149 -8.90 7.65 -14.30
C VAL A 149 -8.47 8.43 -15.54
N ASP A 150 -7.18 8.65 -15.74
CA ASP A 150 -6.67 9.35 -16.93
C ASP A 150 -6.98 8.59 -18.21
N LEU A 151 -6.76 7.27 -18.23
CA LEU A 151 -7.10 6.42 -19.37
C LEU A 151 -8.61 6.42 -19.64
N MET A 152 -9.45 6.43 -18.61
CA MET A 152 -10.90 6.54 -18.75
C MET A 152 -11.30 7.88 -19.36
N LEU A 153 -10.71 8.98 -18.90
CA LEU A 153 -10.98 10.32 -19.43
C LEU A 153 -10.51 10.44 -20.89
N GLU A 154 -9.29 9.99 -21.18
CA GLU A 154 -8.70 10.02 -22.53
C GLU A 154 -9.55 9.23 -23.54
N LYS A 155 -9.99 8.02 -23.19
CA LYS A 155 -10.88 7.17 -24.00
C LYS A 155 -12.20 7.90 -24.34
N ALA A 156 -12.65 8.79 -23.47
CA ALA A 156 -13.85 9.61 -23.66
C ALA A 156 -13.59 10.98 -24.32
N GLY A 157 -12.33 11.30 -24.68
CA GLY A 157 -11.92 12.58 -25.24
C GLY A 157 -11.93 13.70 -24.22
N LEU A 158 -11.77 13.39 -22.94
CA LEU A 158 -11.65 14.32 -21.81
C LEU A 158 -10.22 14.34 -21.27
N THR A 159 -9.94 15.34 -20.45
CA THR A 159 -8.67 15.52 -19.75
C THR A 159 -8.90 15.89 -18.29
N GLU A 160 -7.84 15.92 -17.48
CA GLU A 160 -7.90 16.42 -16.09
C GLU A 160 -8.41 17.86 -15.98
N LYS A 161 -8.41 18.67 -17.07
CA LYS A 161 -8.97 20.02 -17.06
C LYS A 161 -10.49 20.03 -17.10
N ASP A 162 -11.08 18.93 -17.54
CA ASP A 162 -12.53 18.76 -17.64
C ASP A 162 -13.14 18.24 -16.35
N VAL A 163 -12.35 17.55 -15.49
CA VAL A 163 -12.80 16.91 -14.25
C VAL A 163 -11.89 17.32 -13.10
N GLN A 164 -12.47 17.72 -11.96
CA GLN A 164 -11.69 18.11 -10.79
C GLN A 164 -11.18 16.86 -10.04
N ILE A 165 -9.96 16.43 -10.30
CA ILE A 165 -9.34 15.31 -9.59
C ILE A 165 -8.91 15.77 -8.18
N VAL A 166 -9.40 15.07 -7.15
CA VAL A 166 -9.10 15.34 -5.75
C VAL A 166 -8.48 14.13 -5.06
N GLU A 167 -7.44 14.36 -4.26
CA GLU A 167 -6.88 13.31 -3.40
C GLU A 167 -7.72 13.17 -2.14
N MET A 168 -8.07 11.93 -1.81
CA MET A 168 -8.88 11.61 -0.64
C MET A 168 -8.45 10.27 -0.05
N SER A 169 -8.45 10.16 1.27
CA SER A 169 -8.21 8.90 1.97
C SER A 169 -9.28 7.86 1.59
N PRO A 170 -8.91 6.61 1.25
CA PRO A 170 -9.89 5.60 0.83
C PRO A 170 -11.10 5.43 1.74
N PRO A 171 -10.97 5.43 3.10
CA PRO A 171 -12.13 5.33 3.99
C PRO A 171 -13.14 6.49 3.91
N GLU A 172 -12.72 7.65 3.40
CA GLU A 172 -13.58 8.84 3.32
C GLU A 172 -14.44 8.86 2.05
N MET A 173 -13.98 8.18 0.97
CA MET A 173 -14.59 8.24 -0.37
C MET A 173 -16.06 7.80 -0.40
N PRO A 174 -16.47 6.66 0.21
CA PRO A 174 -17.89 6.25 0.20
C PRO A 174 -18.82 7.27 0.84
N SER A 175 -18.39 7.89 1.94
CA SER A 175 -19.16 8.93 2.60
C SER A 175 -19.24 10.21 1.77
N ALA A 176 -18.12 10.64 1.16
CA ALA A 176 -18.07 11.81 0.29
C ALA A 176 -18.97 11.63 -0.95
N LEU A 177 -19.02 10.41 -1.53
CA LEU A 177 -19.94 10.08 -2.61
C LEU A 177 -21.39 10.17 -2.15
N SER A 178 -21.72 9.62 -0.98
CA SER A 178 -23.09 9.55 -0.46
C SER A 178 -23.72 10.91 -0.22
N VAL A 179 -22.91 11.93 0.12
CA VAL A 179 -23.38 13.30 0.34
C VAL A 179 -23.19 14.20 -0.89
N GLY A 180 -22.76 13.64 -2.03
CA GLY A 180 -22.58 14.37 -3.29
C GLY A 180 -21.38 15.32 -3.33
N GLN A 181 -20.43 15.18 -2.41
CA GLN A 181 -19.19 15.96 -2.40
C GLN A 181 -18.31 15.61 -3.60
N ILE A 182 -18.33 14.35 -4.04
CA ILE A 182 -17.66 13.84 -5.23
C ILE A 182 -18.69 13.11 -6.11
N ALA A 183 -18.47 13.11 -7.42
CA ALA A 183 -19.32 12.41 -8.40
C ALA A 183 -18.91 10.95 -8.59
N GLY A 184 -17.68 10.61 -8.22
CA GLY A 184 -17.14 9.27 -8.32
C GLY A 184 -15.74 9.20 -7.74
N TYR A 185 -15.18 7.99 -7.73
CA TYR A 185 -13.82 7.72 -7.28
C TYR A 185 -13.28 6.42 -7.86
N SER A 186 -11.96 6.31 -7.95
CA SER A 186 -11.23 5.08 -8.22
C SER A 186 -10.48 4.68 -6.95
N VAL A 187 -10.61 3.43 -6.51
CA VAL A 187 -10.10 2.99 -5.21
C VAL A 187 -9.78 1.49 -5.20
N ALA A 188 -8.97 1.07 -4.24
CA ALA A 188 -8.80 -0.32 -3.85
C ALA A 188 -10.03 -0.82 -3.06
N GLU A 189 -10.40 -2.07 -3.25
CA GLU A 189 -11.40 -2.72 -2.40
C GLU A 189 -10.91 -2.78 -0.92
N PRO A 190 -11.82 -2.73 0.08
CA PRO A 190 -13.28 -2.93 0.02
C PRO A 190 -14.11 -1.65 -0.10
N PHE A 191 -13.55 -0.50 -0.39
CA PHE A 191 -14.27 0.79 -0.35
C PHE A 191 -15.22 0.99 -1.53
N GLY A 192 -14.99 0.30 -2.66
CA GLY A 192 -15.97 0.23 -3.73
C GLY A 192 -17.19 -0.57 -3.32
N SER A 193 -16.98 -1.77 -2.82
CA SER A 193 -18.03 -2.64 -2.31
C SER A 193 -18.84 -2.01 -1.19
N LEU A 194 -18.23 -1.16 -0.35
CA LEU A 194 -18.94 -0.41 0.69
C LEU A 194 -19.95 0.59 0.08
N ALA A 195 -19.59 1.34 -0.96
CA ALA A 195 -20.54 2.26 -1.60
C ALA A 195 -21.70 1.51 -2.28
N LEU A 196 -21.42 0.33 -2.85
CA LEU A 196 -22.46 -0.53 -3.42
C LEU A 196 -23.43 -1.03 -2.33
N GLU A 197 -22.90 -1.43 -1.16
CA GLU A 197 -23.71 -1.84 0.00
C GLU A 197 -24.57 -0.70 0.54
N MET A 198 -24.02 0.50 0.57
CA MET A 198 -24.76 1.72 0.96
C MET A 198 -25.80 2.15 -0.08
N GLY A 199 -25.79 1.58 -1.30
CA GLY A 199 -26.68 1.97 -2.39
C GLY A 199 -26.42 3.37 -2.95
N THR A 200 -25.26 3.97 -2.63
CA THR A 200 -24.93 5.37 -2.97
C THR A 200 -24.18 5.52 -4.28
N GLY A 201 -23.74 4.42 -4.88
CA GLY A 201 -23.01 4.41 -6.13
C GLY A 201 -23.18 3.11 -6.91
N LYS A 202 -22.63 3.11 -8.12
CA LYS A 202 -22.58 1.95 -9.00
C LYS A 202 -21.18 1.77 -9.58
N VAL A 203 -20.84 0.54 -9.95
CA VAL A 203 -19.64 0.26 -10.76
C VAL A 203 -19.80 0.97 -12.10
N PHE A 204 -18.76 1.68 -12.53
CA PHE A 204 -18.84 2.51 -13.72
C PHE A 204 -18.07 1.95 -14.91
N GLU A 205 -16.83 1.54 -14.70
CA GLU A 205 -15.95 0.98 -15.73
C GLU A 205 -15.12 -0.14 -15.09
N ASP A 206 -14.82 -1.17 -15.89
CA ASP A 206 -13.89 -2.21 -15.48
C ASP A 206 -12.46 -1.74 -15.68
N PRO A 207 -11.64 -1.69 -14.61
CA PRO A 207 -10.24 -1.29 -14.70
C PRO A 207 -9.42 -2.10 -15.72
N ASP A 208 -9.72 -3.39 -15.91
CA ASP A 208 -9.02 -4.24 -16.88
C ASP A 208 -9.28 -3.85 -18.34
N HIS A 209 -10.45 -3.27 -18.63
CA HIS A 209 -10.74 -2.69 -19.96
C HIS A 209 -9.96 -1.40 -20.25
N LEU A 210 -9.43 -0.75 -19.22
CA LEU A 210 -8.62 0.46 -19.35
C LEU A 210 -7.13 0.12 -19.43
N TRP A 211 -6.69 -0.79 -18.60
CA TRP A 211 -5.33 -1.30 -18.57
C TRP A 211 -5.35 -2.77 -18.15
N HIS A 212 -5.20 -3.66 -19.16
CA HIS A 212 -5.16 -5.11 -18.94
C HIS A 212 -3.95 -5.51 -18.09
N ASP A 213 -4.16 -6.42 -17.13
CA ASP A 213 -3.14 -6.86 -16.16
C ASP A 213 -2.52 -5.70 -15.37
N ASN A 214 -3.35 -4.70 -15.00
CA ASN A 214 -2.90 -3.55 -14.24
C ASN A 214 -2.34 -3.97 -12.87
N ILE A 215 -1.21 -3.40 -12.52
CA ILE A 215 -0.57 -3.62 -11.21
C ILE A 215 -0.80 -2.40 -10.31
N CYS A 216 -0.90 -2.61 -8.99
CA CYS A 216 -1.21 -1.52 -8.06
C CYS A 216 -0.31 -1.56 -6.82
N CYS A 217 -0.47 -2.56 -5.95
CA CYS A 217 0.34 -2.65 -4.73
C CYS A 217 1.45 -3.68 -4.88
N ALA A 218 2.57 -3.41 -4.21
CA ALA A 218 3.72 -4.29 -4.16
C ALA A 218 4.25 -4.42 -2.72
N LEU A 219 4.91 -5.52 -2.44
CA LEU A 219 5.80 -5.67 -1.30
C LEU A 219 7.10 -4.92 -1.60
N VAL A 220 7.34 -3.85 -0.85
CA VAL A 220 8.53 -3.01 -1.01
C VAL A 220 9.27 -2.94 0.32
N PHE A 221 10.59 -3.17 0.28
CA PHE A 221 11.47 -3.11 1.43
C PHE A 221 12.22 -1.79 1.50
N ASN A 222 12.59 -1.37 2.71
CA ASN A 222 13.64 -0.39 2.93
C ASN A 222 14.99 -0.99 2.51
N GLY A 223 15.78 -0.29 1.69
CA GLY A 223 17.04 -0.82 1.14
C GLY A 223 18.09 -1.13 2.20
N GLN A 224 18.22 -0.29 3.23
CA GLN A 224 19.14 -0.54 4.35
C GLN A 224 18.77 -1.84 5.08
N PHE A 225 17.49 -2.09 5.31
CA PHE A 225 17.05 -3.36 5.89
C PHE A 225 17.47 -4.55 5.05
N VAL A 226 17.31 -4.47 3.72
CA VAL A 226 17.75 -5.55 2.81
C VAL A 226 19.26 -5.77 2.91
N ASP A 227 20.05 -4.70 2.91
CA ASP A 227 21.51 -4.79 2.99
C ASP A 227 21.99 -5.39 4.32
N GLU A 228 21.34 -5.07 5.42
CA GLU A 228 21.69 -5.56 6.76
C GLU A 228 21.12 -6.94 7.09
N HIS A 229 19.98 -7.32 6.46
CA HIS A 229 19.18 -8.50 6.79
C HIS A 229 18.67 -9.26 5.56
N HIS A 230 19.52 -9.42 4.52
CA HIS A 230 19.13 -10.01 3.24
C HIS A 230 18.41 -11.36 3.37
N ASP A 231 18.96 -12.28 4.17
CA ASP A 231 18.37 -13.61 4.35
C ASP A 231 16.98 -13.55 5.01
N LEU A 232 16.77 -12.59 5.91
CA LEU A 232 15.47 -12.38 6.56
C LEU A 232 14.46 -11.78 5.57
N ALA A 233 14.88 -10.80 4.76
CA ALA A 233 14.05 -10.22 3.69
C ALA A 233 13.63 -11.29 2.67
N LYS A 234 14.57 -12.15 2.26
CA LYS A 234 14.31 -13.29 1.37
C LYS A 234 13.35 -14.31 2.00
N ALA A 235 13.55 -14.67 3.27
CA ALA A 235 12.67 -15.58 3.99
C ALA A 235 11.25 -15.00 4.14
N PHE A 236 11.14 -13.70 4.40
CA PHE A 236 9.85 -13.01 4.44
C PHE A 236 9.18 -12.98 3.06
N THR A 237 9.91 -12.68 1.99
CA THR A 237 9.37 -12.69 0.62
C THR A 237 8.82 -14.07 0.26
N LYS A 238 9.56 -15.15 0.61
CA LYS A 238 9.06 -16.51 0.41
C LYS A 238 7.77 -16.76 1.17
N ALA A 239 7.72 -16.44 2.47
CA ALA A 239 6.53 -16.63 3.29
C ALA A 239 5.33 -15.83 2.76
N TYR A 240 5.59 -14.62 2.24
CA TYR A 240 4.60 -13.76 1.61
C TYR A 240 4.02 -14.37 0.31
N LEU A 241 4.86 -14.92 -0.55
CA LEU A 241 4.43 -15.59 -1.78
C LEU A 241 3.67 -16.90 -1.48
N ASP A 242 4.15 -17.66 -0.50
CA ASP A 242 3.45 -18.86 -0.01
C ASP A 242 2.06 -18.49 0.55
N ALA A 243 1.95 -17.38 1.29
CA ALA A 243 0.70 -16.85 1.80
C ALA A 243 -0.26 -16.39 0.68
N GLY A 244 0.26 -15.77 -0.39
CA GLY A 244 -0.53 -15.46 -1.59
C GLY A 244 -1.11 -16.71 -2.24
N THR A 245 -0.29 -17.75 -2.44
CA THR A 245 -0.73 -19.05 -2.96
C THR A 245 -1.79 -19.69 -2.05
N TYR A 246 -1.57 -19.67 -0.73
CA TYR A 246 -2.52 -20.16 0.25
C TYR A 246 -3.88 -19.46 0.15
N LEU A 247 -3.88 -18.13 0.01
CA LEU A 247 -5.12 -17.36 -0.13
C LEU A 247 -5.88 -17.76 -1.40
N ASP A 248 -5.18 -17.93 -2.53
CA ASP A 248 -5.80 -18.31 -3.81
C ASP A 248 -6.47 -19.70 -3.72
N GLU A 249 -5.86 -20.64 -2.99
CA GLU A 249 -6.36 -21.99 -2.80
C GLU A 249 -7.45 -22.11 -1.70
N HIS A 250 -7.58 -21.10 -0.81
CA HIS A 250 -8.45 -21.15 0.35
C HIS A 250 -9.37 -19.91 0.47
N PRO A 251 -10.44 -19.80 -0.35
CA PRO A 251 -11.35 -18.64 -0.35
C PRO A 251 -11.95 -18.31 1.04
N LYS A 252 -12.23 -19.32 1.86
CA LYS A 252 -12.71 -19.10 3.24
C LYS A 252 -11.67 -18.41 4.13
N ALA A 253 -10.39 -18.75 3.96
CA ALA A 253 -9.32 -18.07 4.69
C ALA A 253 -9.18 -16.61 4.25
N GLN A 254 -9.44 -16.29 2.98
CA GLN A 254 -9.50 -14.89 2.53
C GLN A 254 -10.56 -14.10 3.32
N GLU A 255 -11.78 -14.64 3.48
CA GLU A 255 -12.87 -14.01 4.24
C GLU A 255 -12.52 -13.86 5.72
N GLU A 256 -12.05 -14.92 6.36
CA GLU A 256 -11.71 -14.94 7.79
C GLU A 256 -10.59 -13.96 8.12
N ILE A 257 -9.50 -13.96 7.34
CA ILE A 257 -8.38 -13.05 7.52
C ILE A 257 -8.81 -11.60 7.22
N SER A 258 -9.58 -11.37 6.14
CA SER A 258 -10.10 -10.05 5.80
C SER A 258 -10.93 -9.47 6.94
N SER A 259 -11.87 -10.24 7.50
CA SER A 259 -12.74 -9.81 8.60
C SER A 259 -11.96 -9.51 9.89
N LYS A 260 -10.83 -10.20 10.11
CA LYS A 260 -9.98 -9.95 11.28
C LYS A 260 -9.27 -8.59 11.21
N TYR A 261 -8.77 -8.20 10.03
CA TYR A 261 -7.95 -7.00 9.83
C TYR A 261 -8.71 -5.80 9.27
N MET A 262 -9.82 -6.06 8.59
CA MET A 262 -10.68 -5.05 7.97
C MET A 262 -12.08 -5.17 8.58
N LYS A 263 -12.51 -4.15 9.32
CA LYS A 263 -13.79 -4.17 10.05
C LYS A 263 -14.95 -3.72 9.15
N PHE A 264 -15.34 -4.59 8.22
CA PHE A 264 -16.50 -4.42 7.34
C PHE A 264 -17.52 -5.55 7.57
N ASN A 265 -18.75 -5.37 7.07
CA ASN A 265 -19.75 -6.42 7.05
C ASN A 265 -19.32 -7.55 6.09
N ASP A 266 -19.77 -8.77 6.36
CA ASP A 266 -19.43 -9.95 5.56
C ASP A 266 -19.79 -9.77 4.09
N SER A 267 -20.95 -9.16 3.78
CA SER A 267 -21.38 -8.86 2.40
C SER A 267 -20.42 -7.94 1.64
N VAL A 268 -19.80 -6.98 2.31
CA VAL A 268 -18.78 -6.09 1.73
C VAL A 268 -17.50 -6.87 1.47
N ILE A 269 -17.06 -7.69 2.44
CA ILE A 269 -15.86 -8.53 2.31
C ILE A 269 -16.03 -9.53 1.16
N GLU A 270 -17.11 -10.31 1.15
CA GLU A 270 -17.39 -11.28 0.09
C GLU A 270 -17.40 -10.65 -1.31
N ARG A 271 -18.00 -9.46 -1.44
CA ARG A 271 -18.06 -8.74 -2.71
C ARG A 271 -16.66 -8.30 -3.14
N SER A 272 -15.88 -7.73 -2.23
CA SER A 272 -14.55 -7.23 -2.52
C SER A 272 -13.55 -8.32 -2.90
N LEU A 273 -13.72 -9.53 -2.36
CA LEU A 273 -12.86 -10.67 -2.67
C LEU A 273 -13.16 -11.35 -4.02
N LYS A 274 -14.30 -11.03 -4.65
CA LYS A 274 -14.64 -11.57 -5.98
C LYS A 274 -13.90 -10.90 -7.13
N VAL A 275 -13.31 -9.75 -6.88
CA VAL A 275 -12.65 -8.90 -7.89
C VAL A 275 -11.16 -8.73 -7.65
N ILE A 276 -10.54 -9.60 -6.84
CA ILE A 276 -9.12 -9.57 -6.53
C ILE A 276 -8.55 -10.99 -6.51
N GLY A 277 -7.33 -11.15 -7.03
CA GLY A 277 -6.59 -12.40 -7.02
C GLY A 277 -5.26 -12.29 -6.28
N PHE A 278 -4.74 -13.44 -5.82
CA PHE A 278 -3.47 -13.52 -5.09
C PHE A 278 -2.51 -14.53 -5.72
N LYS A 279 -2.81 -14.97 -6.93
CA LYS A 279 -1.98 -15.86 -7.74
C LYS A 279 -1.03 -15.06 -8.60
N ASP A 280 0.14 -15.61 -8.87
CA ASP A 280 1.15 -15.01 -9.75
C ASP A 280 1.54 -13.57 -9.35
N LEU A 281 2.03 -13.43 -8.14
CA LEU A 281 2.47 -12.16 -7.57
C LEU A 281 3.87 -11.73 -8.05
N ALA A 282 4.33 -12.23 -9.18
CA ALA A 282 5.61 -11.83 -9.77
C ALA A 282 5.52 -10.40 -10.33
N LEU A 283 6.38 -9.51 -9.85
CA LEU A 283 6.62 -8.21 -10.47
C LEU A 283 7.65 -8.41 -11.60
N THR A 284 7.17 -8.86 -12.75
CA THR A 284 8.02 -9.10 -13.93
C THR A 284 8.49 -7.80 -14.57
N GLU A 285 9.54 -7.88 -15.39
CA GLU A 285 10.03 -6.72 -16.13
C GLU A 285 8.99 -6.17 -17.11
N ASP A 286 8.18 -7.02 -17.73
CA ASP A 286 7.10 -6.60 -18.63
C ASP A 286 6.02 -5.80 -17.88
N ARG A 287 5.57 -6.28 -16.69
CA ARG A 287 4.62 -5.57 -15.83
C ARG A 287 5.18 -4.23 -15.36
N TYR A 288 6.46 -4.22 -14.96
CA TYR A 288 7.14 -2.99 -14.59
C TYR A 288 7.23 -2.00 -15.75
N ASN A 289 7.61 -2.46 -16.94
CA ASN A 289 7.72 -1.63 -18.14
C ASN A 289 6.36 -1.05 -18.56
N ALA A 290 5.27 -1.82 -18.43
CA ALA A 290 3.92 -1.33 -18.65
C ALA A 290 3.55 -0.22 -17.66
N LEU A 291 3.85 -0.41 -16.36
CA LEU A 291 3.63 0.61 -15.33
C LEU A 291 4.37 1.92 -15.65
N VAL A 292 5.67 1.85 -15.87
CA VAL A 292 6.48 3.07 -16.09
C VAL A 292 6.15 3.75 -17.42
N HIS A 293 5.67 2.99 -18.41
CA HIS A 293 5.10 3.56 -19.63
C HIS A 293 3.89 4.45 -19.30
N HIS A 294 2.91 3.94 -18.55
CA HIS A 294 1.74 4.73 -18.14
C HIS A 294 2.11 5.90 -17.24
N MET A 295 3.02 5.71 -16.27
CA MET A 295 3.50 6.80 -15.41
C MET A 295 4.17 7.92 -16.22
N THR A 296 4.89 7.56 -17.28
CA THR A 296 5.53 8.54 -18.18
C THR A 296 4.49 9.24 -19.05
N HIS A 297 3.51 8.50 -19.58
CA HIS A 297 2.46 9.03 -20.44
C HIS A 297 1.65 10.14 -19.76
N ILE A 298 1.36 10.00 -18.46
CA ILE A 298 0.61 10.99 -17.69
C ILE A 298 1.52 11.94 -16.85
N ASP A 299 2.81 12.02 -17.17
CA ASP A 299 3.82 12.91 -16.55
C ASP A 299 3.98 12.72 -15.03
N LEU A 300 3.77 11.51 -14.51
CA LEU A 300 3.99 11.19 -13.09
C LEU A 300 5.47 10.98 -12.75
N ILE A 301 6.28 10.59 -13.73
CA ILE A 301 7.71 10.31 -13.54
C ILE A 301 8.52 10.97 -14.67
N LYS A 302 9.70 11.50 -14.33
CA LYS A 302 10.61 12.16 -15.29
C LYS A 302 11.84 11.32 -15.57
N LYS A 303 12.38 10.68 -14.56
CA LYS A 303 13.55 9.81 -14.66
C LYS A 303 13.16 8.41 -14.17
N VAL A 304 12.86 7.53 -15.12
CA VAL A 304 12.45 6.16 -14.84
C VAL A 304 13.66 5.37 -14.30
N PRO A 305 13.61 4.80 -13.08
CA PRO A 305 14.58 3.82 -12.64
C PRO A 305 14.51 2.58 -13.54
N SER A 306 15.60 1.89 -13.77
CA SER A 306 15.57 0.60 -14.45
C SER A 306 14.86 -0.45 -13.58
N TYR A 307 14.39 -1.54 -14.20
CA TYR A 307 13.80 -2.67 -13.48
C TYR A 307 14.70 -3.14 -12.34
N SER A 308 15.98 -3.39 -12.62
CA SER A 308 16.96 -3.87 -11.64
C SER A 308 17.36 -2.85 -10.57
N GLU A 309 17.10 -1.55 -10.77
CA GLU A 309 17.26 -0.54 -9.73
C GLU A 309 16.10 -0.55 -8.73
N PHE A 310 14.91 -0.99 -9.14
CA PHE A 310 13.74 -1.00 -8.29
C PHE A 310 13.35 -2.39 -7.78
N VAL A 311 13.46 -3.43 -8.62
CA VAL A 311 13.06 -4.80 -8.27
C VAL A 311 14.30 -5.62 -7.91
N ASP A 312 14.34 -6.11 -6.68
CA ASP A 312 15.43 -6.96 -6.19
C ASP A 312 15.04 -8.44 -6.33
N THR A 313 15.42 -9.03 -7.46
CA THR A 313 15.13 -10.44 -7.75
C THR A 313 15.91 -11.42 -6.88
N SER A 314 16.94 -10.98 -6.15
CA SER A 314 17.68 -11.83 -5.22
C SER A 314 16.86 -12.21 -3.98
N LEU A 315 15.77 -11.45 -3.70
CA LEU A 315 14.81 -11.72 -2.64
C LEU A 315 13.81 -12.83 -2.99
N LEU A 316 13.71 -13.22 -4.25
CA LEU A 316 12.85 -14.32 -4.68
C LEU A 316 13.37 -15.68 -4.18
N PRO A 317 12.48 -16.66 -3.91
CA PRO A 317 12.86 -17.99 -3.43
C PRO A 317 13.74 -18.78 -4.42
#